data_fb2e9672ed37edabfa62023a926c2e82
#
_entry.id   fb2e9672ed37edabfa62023a926c2e82
#
_cell.length_a   1.000
_cell.length_b   1.000
_cell.length_c   1.000
_cell.angle_alpha   90.00
_cell.angle_beta   90.00
_cell.angle_gamma   90.00
#
_symmetry.space_group_name_H-M   'P 1'
#
loop_
_entity.id
_entity.type
_entity.pdbx_description
1 polymer ?
#
loop_
_entity_poly.entity_id
_entity_poly.type
_entity_poly.pdbx_seq_one_letter_code
_entity_poly.pdbx_strand_id
1 'polypeptide(L)'
;MILRGDEDRSPGQSGLAHLTVRPHGAVAGEHVHAQITERFAVISGVLGTRIGGVERQLGAGGEATVAPGTAHDWWNAGEDDASVLVEVSGPDEQAVRFEAMIATIFGLANDGRTNAKGMPSPLQLALLAREFEDVISFTSPPRAVQRPLFAVLGSLGRMRGLQGVYPKYLHPHGTTTPDAEAVRVAGLAAPAERA
;
A
#
# COMPACT_ATOMS: atom_id res chain seq x y z
N MET A 1 -6.46 -9.07 1.41
CA MET A 1 -6.10 -7.82 2.11
C MET A 1 -7.17 -7.56 3.15
N ILE A 2 -6.75 -7.27 4.37
CA ILE A 2 -7.63 -6.84 5.47
C ILE A 2 -7.16 -5.45 5.86
N LEU A 3 -8.07 -4.47 5.86
CA LEU A 3 -7.83 -3.11 6.33
C LEU A 3 -8.64 -2.89 7.61
N ARG A 4 -8.10 -2.12 8.55
CA ARG A 4 -8.89 -1.61 9.67
C ARG A 4 -9.85 -0.56 9.12
N GLY A 5 -11.16 -0.68 9.38
CA GLY A 5 -12.16 0.30 8.94
C GLY A 5 -12.02 1.64 9.67
N ASP A 6 -12.45 2.73 9.01
CA ASP A 6 -12.43 4.08 9.58
C ASP A 6 -13.25 4.19 10.88
N GLU A 7 -14.31 3.38 10.98
CA GLU A 7 -15.23 3.35 12.15
C GLU A 7 -14.55 2.88 13.44
N ASP A 8 -13.43 2.14 13.31
CA ASP A 8 -12.67 1.59 14.43
C ASP A 8 -11.40 2.40 14.76
N ARG A 9 -11.16 3.51 14.04
CA ARG A 9 -9.97 4.33 14.22
C ARG A 9 -10.21 5.43 15.25
N SER A 10 -9.38 5.48 16.27
CA SER A 10 -9.24 6.67 17.14
C SER A 10 -8.24 7.64 16.50
N PRO A 11 -8.39 8.97 16.70
CA PRO A 11 -7.42 9.95 16.25
C PRO A 11 -5.99 9.60 16.68
N GLY A 12 -5.03 9.65 15.75
CA GLY A 12 -3.64 9.30 15.97
C GLY A 12 -3.33 7.79 15.95
N GLN A 13 -4.30 6.94 15.65
CA GLN A 13 -4.01 5.51 15.42
C GLN A 13 -3.42 5.26 14.03
N SER A 14 -2.43 4.36 13.99
CA SER A 14 -1.84 3.87 12.76
C SER A 14 -2.85 3.12 11.89
N GLY A 15 -2.78 3.32 10.58
CA GLY A 15 -3.43 2.43 9.61
C GLY A 15 -2.72 1.08 9.57
N LEU A 16 -3.46 -0.01 9.40
CA LEU A 16 -2.90 -1.35 9.34
C LEU A 16 -3.50 -2.13 8.18
N ALA A 17 -2.65 -2.64 7.30
CA ALA A 17 -3.02 -3.53 6.21
C ALA A 17 -2.30 -4.87 6.34
N HIS A 18 -3.05 -5.97 6.29
CA HIS A 18 -2.49 -7.32 6.15
C HIS A 18 -2.56 -7.72 4.68
N LEU A 19 -1.39 -7.90 4.07
CA LEU A 19 -1.25 -8.13 2.64
C LEU A 19 -0.70 -9.54 2.38
N THR A 20 -1.26 -10.21 1.37
CA THR A 20 -0.65 -11.40 0.77
C THR A 20 -0.15 -11.02 -0.61
N VAL A 21 1.14 -11.19 -0.84
CA VAL A 21 1.83 -10.82 -2.09
C VAL A 21 2.36 -12.09 -2.74
N ARG A 22 1.91 -12.35 -3.97
CA ARG A 22 2.34 -13.51 -4.76
C ARG A 22 3.85 -13.44 -5.07
N PRO A 23 4.48 -14.56 -5.41
CA PRO A 23 5.88 -14.59 -5.82
C PRO A 23 6.20 -13.52 -6.87
N HIS A 24 7.30 -12.81 -6.68
CA HIS A 24 7.77 -11.72 -7.53
C HIS A 24 6.77 -10.55 -7.70
N GLY A 25 5.69 -10.52 -6.92
CA GLY A 25 4.76 -9.40 -6.87
C GLY A 25 5.41 -8.16 -6.26
N ALA A 26 5.10 -6.98 -6.82
CA ALA A 26 5.51 -5.69 -6.29
C ALA A 26 4.27 -4.77 -6.24
N VAL A 27 4.27 -3.78 -5.34
CA VAL A 27 3.05 -3.00 -5.11
C VAL A 27 3.05 -1.67 -5.86
N ALA A 28 4.15 -0.94 -5.94
CA ALA A 28 4.12 0.39 -6.52
C ALA A 28 5.36 0.76 -7.35
N GLY A 29 6.50 0.14 -7.16
CA GLY A 29 7.81 0.63 -7.59
C GLY A 29 8.34 1.73 -6.66
N GLU A 30 9.55 2.22 -6.90
CA GLU A 30 10.22 3.15 -5.98
C GLU A 30 9.46 4.47 -5.84
N HIS A 31 9.14 4.82 -4.59
CA HIS A 31 8.33 5.98 -4.23
C HIS A 31 8.72 6.60 -2.89
N VAL A 32 8.07 7.71 -2.56
CA VAL A 32 8.27 8.49 -1.33
C VAL A 32 6.91 8.87 -0.75
N HIS A 33 6.76 8.70 0.55
CA HIS A 33 5.69 9.31 1.35
C HIS A 33 6.23 10.52 2.08
N ALA A 34 5.65 11.70 1.86
CA ALA A 34 6.18 12.95 2.44
C ALA A 34 5.95 13.06 3.96
N GLN A 35 4.86 12.48 4.46
CA GLN A 35 4.39 12.67 5.84
C GLN A 35 4.07 11.36 6.57
N ILE A 36 4.21 10.22 5.91
CA ILE A 36 3.87 8.91 6.44
C ILE A 36 5.15 8.16 6.81
N THR A 37 5.17 7.58 8.01
CA THR A 37 6.07 6.49 8.38
C THR A 37 5.40 5.19 8.01
N GLU A 38 6.09 4.31 7.30
CA GLU A 38 5.62 2.99 6.91
C GLU A 38 6.48 1.92 7.59
N ARG A 39 5.85 0.94 8.25
CA ARG A 39 6.51 -0.19 8.88
C ARG A 39 6.00 -1.48 8.26
N PHE A 40 6.94 -2.33 7.87
CA PHE A 40 6.70 -3.67 7.40
C PHE A 40 7.03 -4.68 8.48
N ALA A 41 6.16 -5.67 8.69
CA ALA A 41 6.46 -6.84 9.52
C ALA A 41 6.08 -8.10 8.74
N VAL A 42 7.07 -8.97 8.52
CA VAL A 42 6.89 -10.19 7.72
C VAL A 42 6.34 -11.30 8.60
N ILE A 43 5.16 -11.80 8.28
CA ILE A 43 4.53 -12.93 8.96
C ILE A 43 5.05 -14.26 8.40
N SER A 44 5.09 -14.37 7.06
CA SER A 44 5.63 -15.52 6.36
C SER A 44 6.16 -15.13 4.98
N GLY A 45 7.00 -15.97 4.39
CA GLY A 45 7.64 -15.71 3.11
C GLY A 45 8.87 -14.81 3.24
N VAL A 46 9.27 -14.18 2.15
CA VAL A 46 10.46 -13.31 2.07
C VAL A 46 10.10 -11.98 1.43
N LEU A 47 10.27 -10.88 2.17
CA LEU A 47 10.09 -9.53 1.68
C LEU A 47 11.43 -8.95 1.25
N GLY A 48 11.57 -8.57 -0.02
CA GLY A 48 12.64 -7.71 -0.50
C GLY A 48 12.27 -6.25 -0.27
N THR A 49 13.21 -5.47 0.23
CA THR A 49 13.04 -4.03 0.43
C THR A 49 14.24 -3.27 -0.13
N ARG A 50 14.00 -2.09 -0.70
CA ARG A 50 15.04 -1.09 -0.99
C ARG A 50 14.64 0.19 -0.28
N ILE A 51 15.39 0.61 0.73
CA ILE A 51 15.11 1.78 1.56
C ILE A 51 16.33 2.70 1.54
N GLY A 52 16.16 3.93 1.06
CA GLY A 52 17.27 4.87 0.90
C GLY A 52 18.39 4.33 0.01
N GLY A 53 18.06 3.52 -1.00
CA GLY A 53 19.02 2.86 -1.90
C GLY A 53 19.66 1.58 -1.36
N VAL A 54 19.38 1.18 -0.11
CA VAL A 54 19.92 -0.05 0.50
C VAL A 54 18.92 -1.19 0.34
N GLU A 55 19.33 -2.26 -0.33
CA GLU A 55 18.51 -3.48 -0.48
C GLU A 55 18.73 -4.44 0.69
N ARG A 56 17.61 -5.04 1.13
CA ARG A 56 17.61 -6.10 2.15
C ARG A 56 16.51 -7.13 1.84
N GLN A 57 16.68 -8.33 2.35
CA GLN A 57 15.64 -9.35 2.40
C GLN A 57 15.28 -9.63 3.87
N LEU A 58 14.01 -9.70 4.14
CA LEU A 58 13.43 -9.95 5.46
C LEU A 58 12.63 -11.24 5.39
N GLY A 59 13.00 -12.21 6.20
CA GLY A 59 12.20 -13.43 6.41
C GLY A 59 11.15 -13.23 7.49
N ALA A 60 10.43 -14.31 7.84
CA ALA A 60 9.42 -14.30 8.90
C ALA A 60 9.96 -13.74 10.22
N GLY A 61 9.23 -12.83 10.85
CA GLY A 61 9.64 -12.08 12.04
C GLY A 61 10.57 -10.91 11.76
N GLY A 62 10.99 -10.71 10.50
CA GLY A 62 11.80 -9.56 10.11
C GLY A 62 10.95 -8.29 9.94
N GLU A 63 11.56 -7.13 10.21
CA GLU A 63 10.90 -5.84 10.17
C GLU A 63 11.75 -4.79 9.44
N ALA A 64 11.08 -3.81 8.85
CA ALA A 64 11.70 -2.60 8.34
C ALA A 64 10.79 -1.39 8.57
N THR A 65 11.41 -0.24 8.78
CA THR A 65 10.70 1.03 8.94
C THR A 65 11.24 2.05 7.94
N VAL A 66 10.34 2.74 7.27
CA VAL A 66 10.61 3.80 6.31
C VAL A 66 10.16 5.13 6.93
N ALA A 67 11.11 6.03 7.17
CA ALA A 67 10.79 7.36 7.66
C ALA A 67 10.20 8.26 6.54
N PRO A 68 9.38 9.27 6.88
CA PRO A 68 8.89 10.24 5.92
C PRO A 68 10.02 10.81 5.06
N GLY A 69 9.74 11.01 3.77
CA GLY A 69 10.69 11.56 2.80
C GLY A 69 11.74 10.56 2.28
N THR A 70 11.73 9.30 2.74
CA THR A 70 12.69 8.29 2.30
C THR A 70 12.18 7.56 1.06
N ALA A 71 13.00 7.55 -0.01
CA ALA A 71 12.71 6.74 -1.21
C ALA A 71 12.81 5.26 -0.87
N HIS A 72 11.79 4.51 -1.25
CA HIS A 72 11.74 3.08 -0.98
C HIS A 72 10.90 2.32 -2.00
N ASP A 73 11.14 1.00 -2.04
CA ASP A 73 10.42 0.01 -2.84
C ASP A 73 10.40 -1.31 -2.08
N TRP A 74 9.41 -2.16 -2.36
CA TRP A 74 9.33 -3.48 -1.77
C TRP A 74 8.58 -4.48 -2.66
N TRP A 75 8.95 -5.75 -2.55
CA TRP A 75 8.43 -6.84 -3.36
C TRP A 75 8.51 -8.18 -2.62
N ASN A 76 7.77 -9.17 -3.08
CA ASN A 76 8.00 -10.54 -2.64
C ASN A 76 9.25 -11.09 -3.36
N ALA A 77 10.31 -11.37 -2.57
CA ALA A 77 11.58 -11.89 -3.06
C ALA A 77 11.67 -13.43 -2.98
N GLY A 78 10.60 -14.09 -2.50
CA GLY A 78 10.51 -15.55 -2.38
C GLY A 78 9.78 -16.20 -3.57
N GLU A 79 9.77 -17.53 -3.52
CA GLU A 79 9.07 -18.39 -4.51
C GLU A 79 7.63 -18.74 -4.06
N ASP A 80 7.29 -18.49 -2.78
CA ASP A 80 5.97 -18.68 -2.19
C ASP A 80 5.31 -17.33 -1.88
N ASP A 81 4.01 -17.34 -1.58
CA ASP A 81 3.29 -16.15 -1.13
C ASP A 81 3.93 -15.56 0.14
N ALA A 82 4.15 -14.26 0.15
CA ALA A 82 4.59 -13.52 1.33
C ALA A 82 3.40 -12.88 2.04
N SER A 83 3.29 -13.09 3.35
CA SER A 83 2.31 -12.46 4.21
C SER A 83 2.98 -11.35 5.03
N VAL A 84 2.51 -10.13 4.87
CA VAL A 84 3.16 -8.92 5.42
C VAL A 84 2.10 -8.03 6.07
N LEU A 85 2.38 -7.56 7.28
CA LEU A 85 1.66 -6.44 7.87
C LEU A 85 2.35 -5.14 7.48
N VAL A 86 1.58 -4.20 6.97
CA VAL A 86 2.00 -2.84 6.65
C VAL A 86 1.27 -1.90 7.59
N GLU A 87 2.02 -1.27 8.48
CA GLU A 87 1.54 -0.26 9.40
C GLU A 87 1.95 1.12 8.91
N VAL A 88 1.00 2.04 8.85
CA VAL A 88 1.27 3.42 8.47
C VAL A 88 0.88 4.36 9.60
N SER A 89 1.76 5.29 9.92
CA SER A 89 1.53 6.34 10.91
C SER A 89 1.87 7.71 10.33
N GLY A 90 1.11 8.71 10.72
CA GLY A 90 1.24 10.07 10.22
C GLY A 90 0.00 10.89 10.54
N PRO A 91 -0.20 12.07 9.91
CA PRO A 91 -1.44 12.82 10.03
C PRO A 91 -2.66 11.97 9.64
N ASP A 92 -3.75 12.03 10.41
CA ASP A 92 -4.94 11.19 10.22
C ASP A 92 -5.46 11.23 8.79
N GLU A 93 -5.53 12.41 8.17
CA GLU A 93 -5.95 12.58 6.79
C GLU A 93 -5.07 11.78 5.81
N GLN A 94 -3.76 11.80 6.01
CA GLN A 94 -2.80 11.08 5.15
C GLN A 94 -2.93 9.56 5.32
N ALA A 95 -3.16 9.09 6.54
CA ALA A 95 -3.35 7.68 6.83
C ALA A 95 -4.65 7.15 6.18
N VAL A 96 -5.77 7.88 6.29
CA VAL A 96 -7.05 7.55 5.62
C VAL A 96 -6.88 7.51 4.10
N ARG A 97 -6.21 8.48 3.52
CA ARG A 97 -5.94 8.52 2.07
C ARG A 97 -5.03 7.38 1.62
N PHE A 98 -4.02 7.03 2.42
CA PHE A 98 -3.17 5.87 2.14
C PHE A 98 -4.00 4.57 2.12
N GLU A 99 -4.87 4.36 3.11
CA GLU A 99 -5.77 3.20 3.14
C GLU A 99 -6.68 3.14 1.92
N ALA A 100 -7.26 4.27 1.50
CA ALA A 100 -8.08 4.34 0.30
C ALA A 100 -7.29 3.99 -0.97
N MET A 101 -6.02 4.40 -1.05
CA MET A 101 -5.10 4.05 -2.14
C MET A 101 -4.85 2.54 -2.18
N ILE A 102 -4.46 1.95 -1.05
CA ILE A 102 -4.19 0.51 -0.93
C ILE A 102 -5.46 -0.30 -1.23
N ALA A 103 -6.61 0.08 -0.67
CA ALA A 103 -7.88 -0.56 -0.95
C ALA A 103 -8.22 -0.55 -2.46
N THR A 104 -7.94 0.57 -3.14
CA THR A 104 -8.18 0.69 -4.58
C THR A 104 -7.23 -0.22 -5.38
N ILE A 105 -5.94 -0.24 -5.06
CA ILE A 105 -4.94 -1.07 -5.76
C ILE A 105 -5.28 -2.55 -5.62
N PHE A 106 -5.52 -3.02 -4.40
CA PHE A 106 -5.85 -4.43 -4.15
C PHE A 106 -7.25 -4.81 -4.64
N GLY A 107 -8.23 -3.89 -4.58
CA GLY A 107 -9.53 -4.09 -5.18
C GLY A 107 -9.46 -4.30 -6.70
N LEU A 108 -8.63 -3.52 -7.39
CA LEU A 108 -8.34 -3.72 -8.81
C LEU A 108 -7.68 -5.07 -9.09
N ALA A 109 -6.75 -5.50 -8.23
CA ALA A 109 -6.09 -6.80 -8.38
C ALA A 109 -7.08 -7.94 -8.18
N ASN A 110 -7.95 -7.87 -7.17
CA ASN A 110 -8.98 -8.88 -6.90
C ASN A 110 -10.01 -8.97 -8.04
N ASP A 111 -10.32 -7.85 -8.70
CA ASP A 111 -11.19 -7.81 -9.89
C ASP A 111 -10.47 -8.24 -11.19
N GLY A 112 -9.21 -8.71 -11.12
CA GLY A 112 -8.42 -9.11 -12.30
C GLY A 112 -8.05 -7.94 -13.22
N ARG A 113 -8.02 -6.70 -12.73
CA ARG A 113 -7.74 -5.47 -13.48
C ARG A 113 -6.27 -5.03 -13.38
N THR A 114 -5.39 -5.95 -13.03
CA THR A 114 -3.94 -5.77 -12.97
C THR A 114 -3.23 -6.79 -13.84
N ASN A 115 -1.96 -6.53 -14.18
CA ASN A 115 -1.12 -7.52 -14.85
C ASN A 115 -0.62 -8.59 -13.85
N ALA A 116 0.18 -9.56 -14.34
CA ALA A 116 0.73 -10.64 -13.52
C ALA A 116 1.61 -10.17 -12.34
N LYS A 117 2.13 -8.93 -12.39
CA LYS A 117 2.91 -8.31 -11.32
C LYS A 117 2.05 -7.49 -10.34
N GLY A 118 0.72 -7.54 -10.47
CA GLY A 118 -0.19 -6.74 -9.64
C GLY A 118 -0.32 -5.28 -10.06
N MET A 119 0.31 -4.86 -11.17
CA MET A 119 0.27 -3.44 -11.60
C MET A 119 -0.97 -3.14 -12.43
N PRO A 120 -1.72 -2.07 -12.13
CA PRO A 120 -2.81 -1.58 -12.97
C PRO A 120 -2.33 -1.12 -14.35
N SER A 121 -3.26 -0.92 -15.29
CA SER A 121 -2.94 -0.35 -16.59
C SER A 121 -2.30 1.05 -16.46
N PRO A 122 -1.49 1.50 -17.43
CA PRO A 122 -0.88 2.84 -17.38
C PRO A 122 -1.89 3.99 -17.20
N LEU A 123 -3.08 3.87 -17.77
CA LEU A 123 -4.16 4.87 -17.61
C LEU A 123 -4.70 4.88 -16.19
N GLN A 124 -4.88 3.71 -15.61
CA GLN A 124 -5.34 3.55 -14.22
C GLN A 124 -4.28 4.04 -13.24
N LEU A 125 -3.01 3.69 -13.49
CA LEU A 125 -1.89 4.12 -12.66
C LEU A 125 -1.72 5.65 -12.67
N ALA A 126 -1.90 6.29 -13.83
CA ALA A 126 -1.86 7.75 -13.94
C ALA A 126 -2.98 8.44 -13.16
N LEU A 127 -4.17 7.82 -13.09
CA LEU A 127 -5.27 8.33 -12.27
C LEU A 127 -4.97 8.18 -10.78
N LEU A 128 -4.47 7.03 -10.35
CA LEU A 128 -4.03 6.80 -8.96
C LEU A 128 -2.94 7.79 -8.56
N ALA A 129 -1.89 7.94 -9.38
CA ALA A 129 -0.79 8.85 -9.10
C ALA A 129 -1.22 10.32 -8.98
N ARG A 130 -2.28 10.73 -9.70
CA ARG A 130 -2.84 12.08 -9.57
C ARG A 130 -3.75 12.24 -8.37
N GLU A 131 -4.54 11.22 -8.08
CA GLU A 131 -5.47 11.23 -6.96
C GLU A 131 -4.74 11.29 -5.62
N PHE A 132 -3.63 10.56 -5.52
CA PHE A 132 -2.86 10.40 -4.30
C PHE A 132 -1.48 11.07 -4.35
N GLU A 133 -1.31 12.15 -5.16
CA GLU A 133 -0.04 12.90 -5.29
C GLU A 133 0.47 13.44 -3.94
N ASP A 134 -0.42 13.72 -3.01
CA ASP A 134 -0.13 14.16 -1.65
C ASP A 134 0.31 13.02 -0.71
N VAL A 135 -0.05 11.79 -1.03
CA VAL A 135 0.25 10.57 -0.24
C VAL A 135 1.51 9.91 -0.75
N ILE A 136 1.62 9.73 -2.08
CA ILE A 136 2.70 8.99 -2.73
C ILE A 136 3.29 9.79 -3.89
N SER A 137 4.61 9.75 -4.03
CA SER A 137 5.33 10.35 -5.15
C SER A 137 6.34 9.37 -5.69
N PHE A 138 6.22 8.99 -6.97
CA PHE A 138 7.20 8.13 -7.62
C PHE A 138 8.52 8.88 -7.85
N THR A 139 9.65 8.16 -7.73
CA THR A 139 10.98 8.74 -7.95
C THR A 139 11.32 8.85 -9.43
N SER A 140 10.71 8.01 -10.29
CA SER A 140 10.96 7.99 -11.72
C SER A 140 9.66 7.89 -12.53
N PRO A 141 9.59 8.58 -13.69
CA PRO A 141 10.49 9.60 -14.22
C PRO A 141 10.46 10.89 -13.37
N PRO A 142 11.30 11.91 -13.64
CA PRO A 142 11.28 13.17 -12.90
C PRO A 142 9.90 13.83 -12.89
N ARG A 143 9.51 14.51 -11.79
CA ARG A 143 8.18 15.14 -11.62
C ARG A 143 7.76 16.05 -12.77
N ALA A 144 8.70 16.77 -13.37
CA ALA A 144 8.46 17.63 -14.55
C ALA A 144 7.93 16.84 -15.76
N VAL A 145 8.26 15.54 -15.86
CA VAL A 145 7.76 14.63 -16.89
C VAL A 145 6.48 13.92 -16.40
N GLN A 146 6.43 13.54 -15.13
CA GLN A 146 5.27 12.84 -14.57
C GLN A 146 3.98 13.66 -14.67
N ARG A 147 4.02 14.94 -14.27
CA ARG A 147 2.83 15.80 -14.22
C ARG A 147 2.09 15.91 -15.55
N PRO A 148 2.73 16.32 -16.67
CA PRO A 148 2.04 16.38 -17.96
C PRO A 148 1.65 14.99 -18.46
N LEU A 149 2.51 13.98 -18.27
CA LEU A 149 2.22 12.60 -18.67
C LEU A 149 0.96 12.07 -17.96
N PHE A 150 0.90 12.18 -16.64
CA PHE A 150 -0.26 11.72 -15.86
C PHE A 150 -1.51 12.59 -16.11
N ALA A 151 -1.34 13.86 -16.46
CA ALA A 151 -2.47 14.70 -16.87
C ALA A 151 -3.12 14.16 -18.15
N VAL A 152 -2.33 13.82 -19.16
CA VAL A 152 -2.82 13.28 -20.43
C VAL A 152 -3.41 11.89 -20.23
N LEU A 153 -2.63 10.96 -19.66
CA LEU A 153 -3.06 9.57 -19.45
C LEU A 153 -4.27 9.48 -18.52
N GLY A 154 -4.32 10.27 -17.45
CA GLY A 154 -5.45 10.33 -16.54
C GLY A 154 -6.71 10.86 -17.21
N SER A 155 -6.60 11.86 -18.09
CA SER A 155 -7.75 12.35 -18.86
C SER A 155 -8.29 11.28 -19.81
N LEU A 156 -7.41 10.57 -20.52
CA LEU A 156 -7.79 9.42 -21.34
C LEU A 156 -8.42 8.29 -20.51
N GLY A 157 -7.89 8.06 -19.31
CA GLY A 157 -8.46 7.08 -18.37
C GLY A 157 -9.89 7.45 -17.97
N ARG A 158 -10.14 8.70 -17.60
CA ARG A 158 -11.49 9.19 -17.26
C ARG A 158 -12.47 9.07 -18.43
N MET A 159 -12.04 9.38 -19.65
CA MET A 159 -12.86 9.19 -20.86
C MET A 159 -13.25 7.72 -21.08
N ARG A 160 -12.48 6.76 -20.56
CA ARG A 160 -12.77 5.32 -20.57
C ARG A 160 -13.51 4.83 -19.33
N GLY A 161 -14.02 5.73 -18.49
CA GLY A 161 -14.76 5.40 -17.28
C GLY A 161 -13.89 4.91 -16.11
N LEU A 162 -12.55 5.09 -16.17
CA LEU A 162 -11.68 4.78 -15.05
C LEU A 162 -11.75 5.87 -13.98
N GLN A 163 -11.55 5.49 -12.72
CA GLN A 163 -11.58 6.38 -11.55
C GLN A 163 -10.27 6.29 -10.78
N GLY A 164 -9.89 7.36 -10.07
CA GLY A 164 -8.74 7.36 -9.15
C GLY A 164 -9.05 6.59 -7.87
N VAL A 165 -10.29 6.68 -7.39
CA VAL A 165 -10.83 5.93 -6.24
C VAL A 165 -12.10 5.22 -6.67
N TYR A 166 -12.28 4.00 -6.22
CA TYR A 166 -13.51 3.22 -6.43
C TYR A 166 -14.21 3.02 -5.09
N PRO A 167 -15.37 3.66 -4.84
CA PRO A 167 -16.10 3.53 -3.57
C PRO A 167 -16.38 2.08 -3.16
N LYS A 168 -16.61 1.20 -4.14
CA LYS A 168 -16.85 -0.23 -3.89
C LYS A 168 -15.69 -0.97 -3.21
N TYR A 169 -14.47 -0.42 -3.25
CA TYR A 169 -13.29 -1.00 -2.62
C TYR A 169 -13.02 -0.42 -1.23
N LEU A 170 -13.61 0.74 -0.89
CA LEU A 170 -13.40 1.40 0.40
C LEU A 170 -14.15 0.72 1.54
N HIS A 171 -15.17 -0.07 1.22
CA HIS A 171 -15.95 -0.86 2.17
C HIS A 171 -15.77 -2.34 1.85
N PRO A 172 -14.66 -2.97 2.21
CA PRO A 172 -14.46 -4.38 1.97
C PRO A 172 -15.53 -5.18 2.73
N HIS A 173 -16.25 -6.04 2.01
CA HIS A 173 -17.13 -7.03 2.62
C HIS A 173 -16.27 -8.08 3.35
N GLY A 174 -16.12 -7.93 4.66
CA GLY A 174 -15.37 -8.87 5.49
C GLY A 174 -14.94 -8.22 6.80
N THR A 175 -14.59 -9.04 7.76
CA THR A 175 -14.08 -8.58 9.05
C THR A 175 -12.83 -7.72 8.85
N THR A 176 -12.90 -6.48 9.25
CA THR A 176 -11.82 -5.49 9.17
C THR A 176 -10.75 -5.68 10.26
N THR A 177 -10.90 -6.71 11.08
CA THR A 177 -9.95 -7.02 12.15
C THR A 177 -8.79 -7.82 11.57
N PRO A 178 -7.54 -7.36 11.68
CA PRO A 178 -6.37 -8.14 11.35
C PRO A 178 -6.37 -9.46 12.13
N ASP A 179 -5.82 -10.52 11.53
CA ASP A 179 -5.61 -11.77 12.24
C ASP A 179 -4.83 -11.50 13.53
N ALA A 180 -5.43 -11.85 14.68
CA ALA A 180 -4.85 -11.60 16.00
C ALA A 180 -3.46 -12.25 16.15
N GLU A 181 -3.24 -13.41 15.54
CA GLU A 181 -1.94 -14.08 15.51
C GLU A 181 -0.92 -13.28 14.70
N ALA A 182 -1.30 -12.76 13.53
CA ALA A 182 -0.44 -11.91 12.71
C ALA A 182 -0.05 -10.62 13.45
N VAL A 183 -1.00 -9.99 14.15
CA VAL A 183 -0.76 -8.79 14.99
C VAL A 183 0.21 -9.13 16.13
N ARG A 184 0.04 -10.28 16.78
CA ARG A 184 0.91 -10.74 17.87
C ARG A 184 2.34 -11.04 17.37
N VAL A 185 2.47 -11.74 16.26
CA VAL A 185 3.77 -12.07 15.65
C VAL A 185 4.52 -10.80 15.24
N ALA A 186 3.80 -9.78 14.75
CA ALA A 186 4.38 -8.49 14.39
C ALA A 186 4.72 -7.61 15.60
N GLY A 187 4.49 -8.06 16.83
CA GLY A 187 4.75 -7.26 18.03
C GLY A 187 3.89 -5.99 18.14
N LEU A 188 2.81 -5.92 17.38
CA LEU A 188 1.83 -4.85 17.46
C LEU A 188 0.90 -5.08 18.65
N ALA A 189 0.49 -4.00 19.33
CA ALA A 189 -0.51 -4.12 20.37
C ALA A 189 -1.83 -4.66 19.79
N ALA A 190 -2.35 -5.72 20.38
CA ALA A 190 -3.68 -6.20 20.01
C ALA A 190 -4.70 -5.06 20.16
N PRO A 191 -5.66 -4.90 19.23
CA PRO A 191 -6.76 -3.96 19.42
C PRO A 191 -7.43 -4.30 20.76
N ALA A 192 -7.67 -3.28 21.58
CA ALA A 192 -8.34 -3.48 22.88
C ALA A 192 -9.68 -4.18 22.64
N GLU A 193 -9.86 -5.35 23.26
CA GLU A 193 -11.16 -6.03 23.26
C GLU A 193 -12.18 -5.06 23.86
N ARG A 194 -13.22 -4.75 23.11
CA ARG A 194 -14.35 -3.97 23.66
C ARG A 194 -15.11 -4.87 24.63
N ALA A 195 -15.12 -4.46 25.89
CA ALA A 195 -16.00 -5.02 26.90
C ALA A 195 -17.47 -4.60 26.62
#